data_cc192f61cc53abec52a459f718914f9e
#
_entry.id   cc192f61cc53abec52a459f718914f9e
#
_cell.length_a   1.000
_cell.length_b   1.000
_cell.length_c   1.000
_cell.angle_alpha   90.00
_cell.angle_beta   90.00
_cell.angle_gamma   90.00
#
_symmetry.space_group_name_H-M   'P 1'
#
loop_
_entity.id
_entity.type
_entity.pdbx_description
1 polymer ?
#
loop_
_entity_poly.entity_id
_entity_poly.type
_entity_poly.pdbx_seq_one_letter_code
_entity_poly.pdbx_strand_id
1 'polypeptide(L)'
;MARALITMPATAKRGDVIDIRTLIAHPMETGYRPGADGAILPRNLIRRFTCHYDDVLVFSAELFPAVAANPFIAFSTVAIASGTLRFVWTGDNGFTQTETTSLVVA
;
A
#
# COMPACT_ATOMS: atom_id res chain seq x y z
N MET A 1 8.83 -1.13 -12.43
CA MET A 1 7.87 -1.83 -11.57
C MET A 1 8.31 -1.71 -10.11
N ALA A 2 7.42 -1.27 -9.25
CA ALA A 2 7.72 -1.17 -7.83
C ALA A 2 7.66 -2.55 -7.17
N ARG A 3 8.47 -2.74 -6.14
CA ARG A 3 8.50 -3.97 -5.36
C ARG A 3 7.68 -3.76 -4.09
N ALA A 4 6.67 -4.58 -3.88
CA ALA A 4 5.81 -4.50 -2.72
C ALA A 4 5.83 -5.81 -1.93
N LEU A 5 5.75 -5.69 -0.62
CA LEU A 5 5.72 -6.82 0.31
C LEU A 5 4.49 -6.69 1.20
N ILE A 6 3.71 -7.77 1.24
CA ILE A 6 2.53 -7.87 2.11
C ILE A 6 2.80 -8.93 3.16
N THR A 7 2.62 -8.57 4.43
CA THR A 7 2.75 -9.50 5.55
C THR A 7 1.41 -9.58 6.28
N MET A 8 0.77 -10.73 6.23
CA MET A 8 -0.49 -10.99 6.90
C MET A 8 -0.67 -12.50 7.08
N PRO A 9 -1.56 -12.94 8.00
CA PRO A 9 -1.88 -14.35 8.13
C PRO A 9 -2.52 -14.91 6.85
N ALA A 10 -2.16 -16.13 6.48
CA ALA A 10 -2.79 -16.82 5.36
C ALA A 10 -4.13 -17.45 5.74
N THR A 11 -4.33 -17.71 7.02
CA THR A 11 -5.54 -18.34 7.55
C THR A 11 -6.03 -17.61 8.79
N ALA A 12 -7.32 -17.64 9.04
CA ALA A 12 -7.92 -17.03 10.22
C ALA A 12 -9.24 -17.73 10.55
N LYS A 13 -9.75 -17.49 11.74
CA LYS A 13 -11.10 -17.86 12.13
C LYS A 13 -12.02 -16.67 11.89
N ARG A 14 -13.27 -16.95 11.52
CA ARG A 14 -14.27 -15.90 11.37
C ARG A 14 -14.36 -15.04 12.64
N GLY A 15 -14.30 -13.73 12.45
CA GLY A 15 -14.31 -12.76 13.54
C GLY A 15 -12.95 -12.37 14.08
N ASP A 16 -11.87 -13.05 13.64
CA ASP A 16 -10.53 -12.66 14.04
C ASP A 16 -10.15 -11.29 13.49
N VAL A 17 -9.40 -10.53 14.27
CA VAL A 17 -8.75 -9.32 13.78
C VAL A 17 -7.46 -9.73 13.09
N ILE A 18 -7.31 -9.32 11.85
CA ILE A 18 -6.15 -9.63 11.01
C ILE A 18 -5.26 -8.39 10.94
N ASP A 19 -4.03 -8.53 11.40
CA ASP A 19 -3.02 -7.47 11.26
C ASP A 19 -2.35 -7.59 9.90
N ILE A 20 -2.33 -6.50 9.17
CA ILE A 20 -1.77 -6.42 7.81
C ILE A 20 -0.68 -5.38 7.80
N ARG A 21 0.48 -5.74 7.26
CA ARG A 21 1.61 -4.84 7.08
C ARG A 21 2.01 -4.81 5.63
N THR A 22 2.18 -3.60 5.11
CA THR A 22 2.55 -3.39 3.71
C THR A 22 3.78 -2.52 3.62
N LEU A 23 4.66 -2.86 2.69
CA LEU A 23 5.85 -2.08 2.39
C LEU A 23 5.98 -2.02 0.88
N ILE A 24 6.27 -0.85 0.33
CA ILE A 24 6.49 -0.69 -1.09
C ILE A 24 7.77 0.10 -1.33
N ALA A 25 8.58 -0.34 -2.29
CA ALA A 25 9.77 0.38 -2.70
C ALA A 25 9.37 1.55 -3.60
N HIS A 26 9.57 2.77 -3.12
CA HIS A 26 9.25 3.99 -3.85
C HIS A 26 10.06 5.16 -3.30
N PRO A 27 10.63 6.02 -4.16
CA PRO A 27 11.48 7.12 -3.69
C PRO A 27 10.73 8.20 -2.93
N MET A 28 9.42 8.38 -3.15
CA MET A 28 8.63 9.46 -2.54
C MET A 28 9.30 10.82 -2.72
N GLU A 29 9.57 11.17 -3.98
CA GLU A 29 10.26 12.42 -4.32
C GLU A 29 9.31 13.60 -4.19
N THR A 30 9.64 14.56 -3.32
CA THR A 30 8.72 15.65 -2.95
C THR A 30 8.61 16.75 -3.99
N GLY A 31 9.61 16.89 -4.87
CA GLY A 31 9.68 18.01 -5.80
C GLY A 31 10.38 19.25 -5.26
N TYR A 32 10.96 19.15 -4.07
CA TYR A 32 11.69 20.26 -3.45
C TYR A 32 13.20 20.03 -3.38
N ARG A 33 13.66 18.84 -3.72
CA ARG A 33 15.06 18.45 -3.56
C ARG A 33 15.84 18.72 -4.84
N PRO A 34 17.02 19.42 -4.76
CA PRO A 34 17.87 19.56 -5.93
C PRO A 34 18.60 18.26 -6.25
N GLY A 35 18.75 17.97 -7.55
CA GLY A 35 19.53 16.86 -8.02
C GLY A 35 21.03 17.19 -8.07
N ALA A 36 21.83 16.25 -8.57
CA ALA A 36 23.29 16.38 -8.66
C ALA A 36 23.70 17.55 -9.57
N ASP A 37 22.88 17.92 -10.55
CA ASP A 37 23.12 19.03 -11.47
C ASP A 37 22.57 20.37 -10.96
N GLY A 38 22.02 20.41 -9.74
CA GLY A 38 21.42 21.59 -9.16
C GLY A 38 19.97 21.86 -9.56
N ALA A 39 19.45 21.13 -10.54
CA ALA A 39 18.03 21.25 -10.93
C ALA A 39 17.15 20.51 -9.92
N ILE A 40 15.94 21.03 -9.69
CA ILE A 40 14.97 20.40 -8.79
C ILE A 40 14.50 19.08 -9.41
N LEU A 41 14.56 18.01 -8.61
CA LEU A 41 14.03 16.71 -9.03
C LEU A 41 12.51 16.77 -9.15
N PRO A 42 11.92 16.23 -10.23
CA PRO A 42 10.46 16.22 -10.36
C PRO A 42 9.79 15.49 -9.22
N ARG A 43 8.63 15.99 -8.79
CA ARG A 43 7.82 15.31 -7.79
C ARG A 43 7.40 13.93 -8.31
N ASN A 44 7.54 12.93 -7.44
CA ASN A 44 7.12 11.56 -7.72
C ASN A 44 6.69 10.91 -6.41
N LEU A 45 5.41 11.00 -6.10
CA LEU A 45 4.84 10.52 -4.85
C LEU A 45 3.79 9.45 -5.12
N ILE A 46 3.75 8.45 -4.24
CA ILE A 46 2.52 7.67 -4.07
C ILE A 46 1.54 8.58 -3.33
N ARG A 47 0.33 8.70 -3.86
CA ARG A 47 -0.68 9.62 -3.33
C ARG A 47 -1.80 8.92 -2.61
N ARG A 48 -2.09 7.67 -2.95
CA ARG A 48 -3.20 6.93 -2.37
C ARG A 48 -2.86 5.45 -2.26
N PHE A 49 -3.31 4.86 -1.15
CA PHE A 49 -3.27 3.43 -0.92
C PHE A 49 -4.67 2.95 -0.56
N THR A 50 -5.11 1.84 -1.16
CA THR A 50 -6.38 1.21 -0.82
C THR A 50 -6.21 -0.28 -0.63
N CYS A 51 -7.06 -0.85 0.22
CA CYS A 51 -7.19 -2.30 0.37
C CYS A 51 -8.66 -2.67 0.24
N HIS A 52 -8.93 -3.62 -0.63
CA HIS A 52 -10.26 -4.18 -0.85
C HIS A 52 -10.26 -5.65 -0.42
N TYR A 53 -11.27 -6.04 0.32
CA TYR A 53 -11.52 -7.42 0.73
C TYR A 53 -12.74 -7.87 -0.07
N ASP A 54 -12.54 -8.76 -1.06
CA ASP A 54 -13.58 -9.20 -2.01
C ASP A 54 -14.37 -8.01 -2.58
N ASP A 55 -13.64 -7.03 -3.13
CA ASP A 55 -14.18 -5.81 -3.75
C ASP A 55 -14.85 -4.83 -2.78
N VAL A 56 -14.81 -5.09 -1.48
CA VAL A 56 -15.26 -4.13 -0.47
C VAL A 56 -14.06 -3.35 0.05
N LEU A 57 -14.12 -2.02 -0.03
CA LEU A 57 -13.07 -1.17 0.52
C LEU A 57 -13.06 -1.28 2.04
N VAL A 58 -11.94 -1.79 2.60
CA VAL A 58 -11.77 -1.95 4.06
C VAL A 58 -10.76 -0.97 4.64
N PHE A 59 -9.90 -0.40 3.82
CA PHE A 59 -8.94 0.60 4.27
C PHE A 59 -8.50 1.48 3.11
N SER A 60 -8.34 2.78 3.37
CA SER A 60 -7.74 3.71 2.43
C SER A 60 -6.92 4.75 3.17
N ALA A 61 -5.87 5.22 2.52
CA ALA A 61 -5.01 6.28 3.05
C ALA A 61 -4.56 7.19 1.93
N GLU A 62 -4.52 8.48 2.20
CA GLU A 62 -3.86 9.44 1.32
C GLU A 62 -2.47 9.70 1.87
N LEU A 63 -1.48 9.71 0.98
CA LEU A 63 -0.08 9.95 1.33
C LEU A 63 0.33 11.34 0.85
N PHE A 64 1.12 12.01 1.66
CA PHE A 64 1.54 13.39 1.43
C PHE A 64 3.05 13.49 1.42
N PRO A 65 3.64 14.63 1.01
CA PRO A 65 5.10 14.77 0.93
C PRO A 65 5.88 14.47 2.20
N ALA A 66 5.23 14.49 3.37
CA ALA A 66 5.88 14.17 4.64
C ALA A 66 6.16 12.67 4.83
N VAL A 67 5.57 11.82 3.99
CA VAL A 67 5.79 10.37 4.08
C VAL A 67 7.16 10.03 3.50
N ALA A 68 7.94 9.26 4.27
CA ALA A 68 9.29 8.89 3.86
C ALA A 68 9.30 7.93 2.67
N ALA A 69 10.46 7.81 2.02
CA ALA A 69 10.66 6.80 0.97
C ALA A 69 10.34 5.40 1.49
N ASN A 70 9.94 4.52 0.58
CA ASN A 70 9.55 3.15 0.87
C ASN A 70 8.45 3.10 1.94
N PRO A 71 7.26 3.66 1.64
CA PRO A 71 6.20 3.77 2.65
C PRO A 71 5.81 2.44 3.26
N PHE A 72 5.69 2.43 4.57
CA PHE A 72 5.20 1.31 5.36
C PHE A 72 3.83 1.67 5.92
N ILE A 73 2.83 0.83 5.65
CA ILE A 73 1.46 1.04 6.14
C ILE A 73 1.00 -0.24 6.84
N ALA A 74 0.59 -0.09 8.10
CA ALA A 74 0.03 -1.18 8.89
C ALA A 74 -1.39 -0.83 9.28
N PHE A 75 -2.29 -1.80 9.15
CA PHE A 75 -3.68 -1.64 9.51
C PHE A 75 -4.28 -3.01 9.83
N SER A 76 -5.53 -3.04 10.26
CA SER A 76 -6.20 -4.30 10.53
C SER A 76 -7.60 -4.31 9.94
N THR A 77 -8.11 -5.52 9.73
CA THR A 77 -9.48 -5.76 9.31
C THR A 77 -9.98 -7.03 9.99
N VAL A 78 -11.26 -7.31 9.87
CA VAL A 78 -11.87 -8.49 10.50
C VAL A 78 -12.08 -9.57 9.44
N ALA A 79 -11.71 -10.81 9.77
CA ALA A 79 -11.94 -11.96 8.91
C ALA A 79 -13.43 -12.27 8.87
N ILE A 80 -14.03 -12.25 7.69
CA ILE A 80 -15.45 -12.49 7.47
C ILE A 80 -15.65 -13.83 6.75
N ALA A 81 -14.97 -14.02 5.63
CA ALA A 81 -15.07 -15.19 4.80
C ALA A 81 -13.76 -15.37 4.03
N SER A 82 -13.50 -16.57 3.56
CA SER A 82 -12.39 -16.81 2.66
C SER A 82 -12.53 -15.91 1.43
N GLY A 83 -11.43 -15.29 1.02
CA GLY A 83 -11.47 -14.36 -0.09
C GLY A 83 -10.10 -13.81 -0.44
N THR A 84 -10.09 -12.73 -1.22
CA THR A 84 -8.87 -12.10 -1.71
C THR A 84 -8.81 -10.66 -1.22
N LEU A 85 -7.64 -10.29 -0.69
CA LEU A 85 -7.34 -8.90 -0.38
C LEU A 85 -6.52 -8.32 -1.52
N ARG A 86 -6.95 -7.17 -2.03
CA ARG A 86 -6.29 -6.46 -3.12
C ARG A 86 -5.78 -5.11 -2.62
N PHE A 87 -4.48 -4.91 -2.79
CA PHE A 87 -3.78 -3.71 -2.35
C PHE A 87 -3.39 -2.90 -3.57
N VAL A 88 -3.74 -1.62 -3.60
CA VAL A 88 -3.46 -0.75 -4.74
C VAL A 88 -2.80 0.53 -4.25
N TRP A 89 -1.64 0.85 -4.83
CA TRP A 89 -0.96 2.13 -4.66
C TRP A 89 -1.05 2.89 -5.97
N THR A 90 -1.44 4.15 -5.89
CA THR A 90 -1.48 5.04 -7.06
C THR A 90 -0.78 6.35 -6.73
N GLY A 91 -0.21 6.97 -7.73
CA GLY A 91 0.57 8.17 -7.50
C GLY A 91 0.84 8.99 -8.75
N ASP A 92 1.82 9.88 -8.62
CA ASP A 92 2.24 10.77 -9.69
C ASP A 92 2.83 9.99 -10.87
N ASN A 93 2.83 10.62 -12.03
CA ASN A 93 3.43 10.09 -13.26
C ASN A 93 2.81 8.76 -13.71
N GLY A 94 1.53 8.57 -13.43
CA GLY A 94 0.82 7.35 -13.80
C GLY A 94 1.20 6.12 -12.97
N PHE A 95 1.89 6.31 -11.84
CA PHE A 95 2.29 5.19 -11.00
C PHE A 95 1.07 4.42 -10.51
N THR A 96 1.09 3.11 -10.69
CA THR A 96 0.11 2.20 -10.11
C THR A 96 0.79 0.86 -9.85
N GLN A 97 0.51 0.29 -8.69
CA GLN A 97 0.98 -1.04 -8.31
C GLN A 97 -0.14 -1.76 -7.59
N THR A 98 -0.37 -3.00 -7.95
CA THR A 98 -1.42 -3.83 -7.36
C THR A 98 -0.81 -5.14 -6.87
N GLU A 99 -1.14 -5.53 -5.65
CA GLU A 99 -0.80 -6.82 -5.07
C GLU A 99 -2.06 -7.50 -4.55
N THR A 100 -2.11 -8.81 -4.60
CA THR A 100 -3.23 -9.59 -4.06
C THR A 100 -2.72 -10.68 -3.14
N THR A 101 -3.51 -10.99 -2.11
CA THR A 101 -3.20 -12.04 -1.15
C THR A 101 -4.49 -12.77 -0.80
N SER A 102 -4.44 -14.10 -0.83
CA SER A 102 -5.58 -14.93 -0.45
C SER A 102 -5.65 -15.11 1.07
N LEU A 103 -6.86 -15.11 1.60
CA LEU A 103 -7.14 -15.40 3.01
C LEU A 103 -8.12 -16.56 3.08
N VAL A 104 -7.78 -17.58 3.85
CA VAL A 104 -8.67 -18.72 4.13
C VAL A 104 -9.27 -18.53 5.51
N VAL A 105 -10.59 -18.52 5.60
CA VAL A 105 -11.33 -18.36 6.86
C VAL A 105 -12.08 -19.65 7.17
N ALA A 106 -11.81 -20.17 8.32
CA ALA A 106 -12.46 -21.41 8.79
C ALA A 106 -13.78 -21.11 9.49
#